data_c9379245f9f07435dbe681b71d51b0ef
#
_entry.id   c9379245f9f07435dbe681b71d51b0ef
#
_cell.length_a   1.000
_cell.length_b   1.000
_cell.length_c   1.000
_cell.angle_alpha   90.00
_cell.angle_beta   90.00
_cell.angle_gamma   90.00
#
_symmetry.space_group_name_H-M   'P 1'
#
loop_
_entity.id
_entity.type
_entity.pdbx_description
1 polymer ?
#
loop_
_entity_poly.entity_id
_entity_poly.type
_entity_poly.pdbx_seq_one_letter_code
_entity_poly.pdbx_strand_id
1 'polypeptide(L)'
;MFSQCLTRVTAALAVAGCLTLTGSANAHATAVGSTPVQTFQYSVGGMTMKVPTGCMFTHAIRGSGKKITYQNAGVDCGFAGALGSGFCNWRIDFTYADTRNRTYRTSRGRTHNECKIDPMRSNSPQTLPRYGKACASLYVTGVRRVSQCHHITK
;
A
#
# COMPACT_ATOMS: atom_id res chain seq x y z
N MET A 1 0.64 10.50 85.40
CA MET A 1 1.99 10.90 84.95
C MET A 1 2.37 10.03 83.76
N PHE A 2 2.03 10.42 82.58
CA PHE A 2 2.37 9.67 81.36
C PHE A 2 3.14 10.58 80.44
N SER A 3 4.40 10.23 80.17
CA SER A 3 5.34 10.89 79.35
C SER A 3 5.06 10.45 77.85
N GLN A 4 4.74 11.38 76.97
CA GLN A 4 4.57 11.09 75.58
C GLN A 4 5.90 11.24 74.86
N CYS A 5 6.33 10.16 74.20
CA CYS A 5 7.49 10.10 73.36
C CYS A 5 7.05 10.49 71.92
N LEU A 6 7.46 11.66 71.41
CA LEU A 6 7.25 12.08 70.04
C LEU A 6 8.33 11.46 69.16
N THR A 7 7.93 10.53 68.34
CA THR A 7 8.78 9.98 67.27
C THR A 7 8.64 10.83 66.03
N ARG A 8 9.69 11.55 65.62
CA ARG A 8 9.77 12.28 64.37
C ARG A 8 10.09 11.30 63.25
N VAL A 9 9.17 11.13 62.32
CA VAL A 9 9.37 10.38 61.07
C VAL A 9 9.87 11.37 60.02
N THR A 10 11.13 11.23 59.64
CA THR A 10 11.74 11.94 58.49
C THR A 10 11.40 11.19 57.23
N ALA A 11 10.54 11.77 56.39
CA ALA A 11 10.24 11.27 55.04
C ALA A 11 11.36 11.65 54.07
N ALA A 12 12.11 10.66 53.62
CA ALA A 12 13.07 10.81 52.52
C ALA A 12 12.32 10.79 51.17
N LEU A 13 12.27 11.92 50.47
CA LEU A 13 11.78 12.01 49.11
C LEU A 13 12.83 11.42 48.15
N ALA A 14 12.58 10.21 47.66
CA ALA A 14 13.33 9.64 46.51
C ALA A 14 12.78 10.24 45.21
N VAL A 15 13.53 11.13 44.61
CA VAL A 15 13.26 11.64 43.27
C VAL A 15 13.69 10.56 42.27
N ALA A 16 12.72 9.78 41.78
CA ALA A 16 12.93 8.84 40.67
C ALA A 16 13.02 9.66 39.38
N GLY A 17 14.23 9.89 38.85
CA GLY A 17 14.47 10.48 37.55
C GLY A 17 14.00 9.53 36.44
N CYS A 18 12.84 9.82 35.84
CA CYS A 18 12.43 9.19 34.59
C CYS A 18 13.33 9.66 33.45
N LEU A 19 14.34 8.87 33.11
CA LEU A 19 15.08 8.99 31.86
C LEU A 19 14.13 8.62 30.70
N THR A 20 13.49 9.62 30.10
CA THR A 20 12.77 9.44 28.85
C THR A 20 13.79 9.23 27.73
N LEU A 21 14.06 7.98 27.40
CA LEU A 21 14.76 7.61 26.17
C LEU A 21 13.86 7.99 25.00
N THR A 22 14.03 9.20 24.46
CA THR A 22 13.46 9.60 23.18
C THR A 22 14.23 8.89 22.05
N GLY A 23 14.03 7.59 21.92
CA GLY A 23 14.45 6.86 20.74
C GLY A 23 13.63 7.39 19.56
N SER A 24 14.28 8.05 18.60
CA SER A 24 13.68 8.38 17.30
C SER A 24 13.34 7.08 16.58
N ALA A 25 12.17 6.52 16.86
CA ALA A 25 11.64 5.41 16.09
C ALA A 25 11.42 5.94 14.66
N ASN A 26 12.27 5.52 13.72
CA ASN A 26 12.01 5.71 12.31
C ASN A 26 10.69 4.98 12.01
N ALA A 27 9.59 5.72 11.94
CA ALA A 27 8.28 5.18 11.64
C ALA A 27 8.30 4.69 10.18
N HIS A 28 8.49 3.39 10.00
CA HIS A 28 8.29 2.74 8.72
C HIS A 28 6.78 2.65 8.48
N ALA A 29 6.27 3.51 7.62
CA ALA A 29 4.88 3.46 7.21
C ALA A 29 4.68 2.30 6.22
N THR A 30 3.71 1.44 6.50
CA THR A 30 3.20 0.44 5.56
C THR A 30 1.76 0.79 5.25
N ALA A 31 1.43 0.94 3.98
CA ALA A 31 0.06 1.13 3.52
C ALA A 31 -0.29 0.00 2.57
N VAL A 32 -1.42 -0.65 2.84
CA VAL A 32 -2.02 -1.67 1.98
C VAL A 32 -3.47 -1.27 1.77
N GLY A 33 -3.90 -1.25 0.52
CA GLY A 33 -5.28 -0.97 0.16
C GLY A 33 -5.72 -1.86 -0.99
N SER A 34 -6.99 -2.20 -1.00
CA SER A 34 -7.60 -3.04 -2.03
C SER A 34 -8.86 -2.38 -2.57
N THR A 35 -9.05 -2.49 -3.88
CA THR A 35 -10.22 -1.99 -4.59
C THR A 35 -10.84 -3.14 -5.38
N PRO A 36 -12.17 -3.34 -5.31
CA PRO A 36 -12.84 -4.36 -6.11
C PRO A 36 -12.61 -4.13 -7.61
N VAL A 37 -12.24 -5.20 -8.31
CA VAL A 37 -12.25 -5.22 -9.78
C VAL A 37 -13.68 -5.51 -10.22
N GLN A 38 -14.30 -4.55 -10.88
CA GLN A 38 -15.65 -4.77 -11.41
C GLN A 38 -15.62 -5.85 -12.49
N THR A 39 -16.72 -6.61 -12.59
CA THR A 39 -16.90 -7.59 -13.66
C THR A 39 -16.91 -6.90 -15.02
N PHE A 40 -16.15 -7.43 -15.98
CA PHE A 40 -16.17 -6.95 -17.35
C PHE A 40 -15.90 -8.09 -18.33
N GLN A 41 -16.30 -7.87 -19.57
CA GLN A 41 -15.97 -8.74 -20.71
C GLN A 41 -15.01 -8.01 -21.64
N TYR A 42 -14.16 -8.79 -22.30
CA TYR A 42 -13.24 -8.29 -23.32
C TYR A 42 -12.88 -9.40 -24.29
N SER A 43 -12.37 -9.05 -25.48
CA SER A 43 -12.03 -10.04 -26.50
C SER A 43 -10.51 -10.11 -26.72
N VAL A 44 -10.00 -11.32 -26.88
CA VAL A 44 -8.61 -11.63 -27.23
C VAL A 44 -8.60 -12.75 -28.23
N GLY A 45 -7.98 -12.54 -29.40
CA GLY A 45 -7.88 -13.57 -30.43
C GLY A 45 -9.23 -14.13 -30.92
N GLY A 46 -10.28 -13.30 -30.92
CA GLY A 46 -11.64 -13.72 -31.30
C GLY A 46 -12.44 -14.42 -30.18
N MET A 47 -11.84 -14.69 -29.05
CA MET A 47 -12.51 -15.30 -27.88
C MET A 47 -12.99 -14.20 -26.92
N THR A 48 -14.21 -14.38 -26.39
CA THR A 48 -14.75 -13.51 -25.33
C THR A 48 -14.31 -14.04 -23.97
N MET A 49 -13.60 -13.19 -23.24
CA MET A 49 -13.11 -13.44 -21.88
C MET A 49 -14.00 -12.71 -20.89
N LYS A 50 -14.28 -13.32 -19.75
CA LYS A 50 -15.06 -12.72 -18.66
C LYS A 50 -14.25 -12.72 -17.38
N VAL A 51 -14.08 -11.55 -16.77
CA VAL A 51 -13.52 -11.42 -15.42
C VAL A 51 -14.64 -11.63 -14.41
N PRO A 52 -14.51 -12.58 -13.46
CA PRO A 52 -15.54 -12.90 -12.50
C PRO A 52 -15.70 -11.79 -11.45
N THR A 53 -16.78 -11.88 -10.68
CA THR A 53 -16.94 -11.09 -9.44
C THR A 53 -15.98 -11.60 -8.36
N GLY A 54 -15.66 -10.74 -7.39
CA GLY A 54 -14.84 -11.09 -6.22
C GLY A 54 -13.34 -10.93 -6.41
N CYS A 55 -12.87 -10.46 -7.56
CA CYS A 55 -11.49 -10.07 -7.75
C CYS A 55 -11.18 -8.75 -7.02
N MET A 56 -10.07 -8.70 -6.30
CA MET A 56 -9.58 -7.51 -5.59
C MET A 56 -8.23 -7.07 -6.17
N PHE A 57 -8.10 -5.80 -6.50
CA PHE A 57 -6.82 -5.21 -6.87
C PHE A 57 -6.18 -4.58 -5.64
N THR A 58 -5.08 -5.14 -5.20
CA THR A 58 -4.35 -4.71 -4.01
C THR A 58 -3.09 -3.93 -4.39
N HIS A 59 -2.84 -2.83 -3.70
CA HIS A 59 -1.61 -2.06 -3.79
C HIS A 59 -0.99 -1.96 -2.41
N ALA A 60 0.24 -2.43 -2.27
CA ALA A 60 1.04 -2.38 -1.05
C ALA A 60 2.27 -1.49 -1.25
N ILE A 61 2.53 -0.63 -0.27
CA ILE A 61 3.68 0.28 -0.28
C ILE A 61 4.31 0.32 1.11
N ARG A 62 5.64 0.30 1.17
CA ARG A 62 6.42 0.47 2.41
C ARG A 62 7.46 1.56 2.21
N GLY A 63 7.73 2.31 3.27
CA GLY A 63 8.74 3.35 3.23
C GLY A 63 8.65 4.33 4.39
N SER A 64 9.31 5.46 4.24
CA SER A 64 9.26 6.56 5.22
C SER A 64 9.31 7.88 4.45
N GLY A 65 8.36 8.76 4.73
CA GLY A 65 8.22 10.02 4.01
C GLY A 65 8.18 9.81 2.50
N LYS A 66 9.11 10.41 1.77
CA LYS A 66 9.21 10.27 0.30
C LYS A 66 9.97 9.03 -0.18
N LYS A 67 10.63 8.27 0.71
CA LYS A 67 11.39 7.08 0.35
C LYS A 67 10.48 5.86 0.34
N ILE A 68 10.30 5.26 -0.83
CA ILE A 68 9.60 3.99 -1.02
C ILE A 68 10.64 2.89 -1.08
N THR A 69 10.58 1.93 -0.16
CA THR A 69 11.50 0.78 -0.09
C THR A 69 10.90 -0.47 -0.72
N TYR A 70 9.57 -0.53 -0.80
CA TYR A 70 8.82 -1.62 -1.39
C TYR A 70 7.53 -1.11 -1.99
N GLN A 71 7.19 -1.57 -3.18
CA GLN A 71 5.92 -1.29 -3.84
C GLN A 71 5.52 -2.47 -4.70
N ASN A 72 4.32 -2.97 -4.47
CA ASN A 72 3.74 -4.08 -5.22
C ASN A 72 2.25 -3.82 -5.47
N ALA A 73 1.76 -4.26 -6.61
CA ALA A 73 0.34 -4.27 -6.90
C ALA A 73 -0.03 -5.52 -7.68
N GLY A 74 -1.20 -6.07 -7.41
CA GLY A 74 -1.67 -7.28 -8.06
C GLY A 74 -3.16 -7.52 -7.86
N VAL A 75 -3.68 -8.48 -8.61
CA VAL A 75 -5.06 -8.95 -8.49
C VAL A 75 -5.06 -10.28 -7.76
N ASP A 76 -6.03 -10.45 -6.86
CA ASP A 76 -6.40 -11.69 -6.24
C ASP A 76 -7.89 -11.92 -6.48
N CYS A 77 -8.23 -13.02 -7.11
CA CYS A 77 -9.62 -13.44 -7.39
C CYS A 77 -10.10 -14.58 -6.48
N GLY A 78 -9.27 -15.06 -5.55
CA GLY A 78 -9.61 -16.18 -4.69
C GLY A 78 -10.12 -17.39 -5.51
N PHE A 79 -11.12 -18.09 -4.98
CA PHE A 79 -11.73 -19.23 -5.68
C PHE A 79 -12.43 -18.86 -7.00
N ALA A 80 -12.90 -17.61 -7.15
CA ALA A 80 -13.53 -17.16 -8.38
C ALA A 80 -12.56 -17.17 -9.57
N GLY A 81 -11.25 -17.02 -9.31
CA GLY A 81 -10.20 -17.10 -10.33
C GLY A 81 -10.13 -18.47 -11.01
N ALA A 82 -10.44 -19.54 -10.29
CA ALA A 82 -10.43 -20.91 -10.85
C ALA A 82 -11.54 -21.13 -11.91
N LEU A 83 -12.59 -20.32 -11.87
CA LEU A 83 -13.75 -20.39 -12.77
C LEU A 83 -13.70 -19.35 -13.90
N GLY A 84 -12.71 -18.45 -13.87
CA GLY A 84 -12.61 -17.32 -14.79
C GLY A 84 -11.54 -17.50 -15.85
N SER A 85 -11.63 -16.67 -16.90
CA SER A 85 -10.69 -16.68 -18.02
C SER A 85 -9.38 -15.94 -17.74
N GLY A 86 -9.23 -15.35 -16.55
CA GLY A 86 -8.06 -14.55 -16.18
C GLY A 86 -7.97 -13.18 -16.89
N PHE A 87 -6.80 -12.57 -16.80
CA PHE A 87 -6.48 -11.27 -17.39
C PHE A 87 -5.45 -11.48 -18.50
N CYS A 88 -5.81 -11.22 -19.74
CA CYS A 88 -4.92 -11.29 -20.89
C CYS A 88 -4.55 -9.88 -21.37
N ASN A 89 -3.42 -9.72 -22.05
CA ASN A 89 -2.92 -8.43 -22.51
C ASN A 89 -2.95 -7.38 -21.39
N TRP A 90 -2.51 -7.78 -20.21
CA TRP A 90 -2.54 -6.95 -19.01
C TRP A 90 -1.23 -6.20 -18.78
N ARG A 91 -1.30 -5.10 -18.08
CA ARG A 91 -0.16 -4.40 -17.46
C ARG A 91 -0.60 -3.67 -16.20
N ILE A 92 0.34 -3.44 -15.31
CA ILE A 92 0.15 -2.61 -14.13
C ILE A 92 1.10 -1.42 -14.24
N ASP A 93 0.56 -0.21 -14.13
CA ASP A 93 1.33 1.03 -14.12
C ASP A 93 1.35 1.62 -12.71
N PHE A 94 2.49 2.19 -12.28
CA PHE A 94 2.57 3.00 -11.07
C PHE A 94 2.68 4.47 -11.46
N THR A 95 1.85 5.32 -10.85
CA THR A 95 1.83 6.76 -11.10
C THR A 95 2.00 7.53 -9.80
N TYR A 96 2.70 8.65 -9.87
CA TYR A 96 2.99 9.51 -8.74
C TYR A 96 2.52 10.93 -9.05
N ALA A 97 1.73 11.50 -8.14
CA ALA A 97 1.17 12.82 -8.27
C ALA A 97 1.50 13.68 -7.04
N ASP A 98 1.57 14.98 -7.22
CA ASP A 98 1.74 15.94 -6.14
C ASP A 98 0.44 16.10 -5.32
N THR A 99 0.48 16.93 -4.29
CA THR A 99 -0.68 17.22 -3.41
C THR A 99 -1.84 17.90 -4.13
N ARG A 100 -1.59 18.43 -5.34
CA ARG A 100 -2.62 19.02 -6.24
C ARG A 100 -3.11 18.02 -7.28
N ASN A 101 -2.82 16.72 -7.12
CA ASN A 101 -3.16 15.63 -8.04
C ASN A 101 -2.53 15.74 -9.45
N ARG A 102 -1.46 16.53 -9.64
CA ARG A 102 -0.75 16.61 -10.90
C ARG A 102 0.28 15.49 -10.97
N THR A 103 0.08 14.56 -11.91
CA THR A 103 1.03 13.46 -12.14
C THR A 103 2.37 14.02 -12.63
N TYR A 104 3.44 13.68 -11.93
CA TYR A 104 4.80 14.09 -12.30
C TYR A 104 5.69 12.91 -12.73
N ARG A 105 5.27 11.67 -12.47
CA ARG A 105 6.02 10.46 -12.83
C ARG A 105 5.09 9.29 -13.08
N THR A 106 5.40 8.50 -14.10
CA THR A 106 4.74 7.23 -14.39
C THR A 106 5.81 6.16 -14.60
N SER A 107 5.72 5.06 -13.85
CA SER A 107 6.46 3.82 -14.09
C SER A 107 5.52 2.87 -14.84
N ARG A 108 5.59 2.90 -16.17
CA ARG A 108 4.75 2.05 -17.02
C ARG A 108 5.23 0.61 -16.97
N GLY A 109 4.31 -0.33 -16.78
CA GLY A 109 4.56 -1.75 -16.86
C GLY A 109 4.70 -2.24 -18.30
N ARG A 110 5.36 -3.39 -18.44
CA ARG A 110 5.32 -4.15 -19.70
C ARG A 110 3.91 -4.70 -19.91
N THR A 111 3.43 -4.72 -21.14
CA THR A 111 2.22 -5.45 -21.50
C THR A 111 2.56 -6.93 -21.58
N HIS A 112 1.79 -7.76 -20.89
CA HIS A 112 1.90 -9.21 -20.87
C HIS A 112 0.81 -9.78 -21.75
N ASN A 113 1.19 -10.46 -22.82
CA ASN A 113 0.24 -11.04 -23.78
C ASN A 113 -0.38 -12.35 -23.26
N GLU A 114 0.32 -13.00 -22.33
CA GLU A 114 -0.20 -14.18 -21.66
C GLU A 114 -1.40 -13.84 -20.73
N CYS A 115 -2.28 -14.81 -20.53
CA CYS A 115 -3.39 -14.69 -19.60
C CYS A 115 -2.94 -15.15 -18.20
N LYS A 116 -3.24 -14.37 -17.16
CA LYS A 116 -3.01 -14.71 -15.75
C LYS A 116 -4.26 -14.46 -14.92
N ILE A 117 -4.49 -15.32 -13.93
CA ILE A 117 -5.56 -15.14 -12.95
C ILE A 117 -5.15 -14.09 -11.90
N ASP A 118 -3.87 -14.06 -11.56
CA ASP A 118 -3.24 -13.25 -10.53
C ASP A 118 -2.15 -12.31 -11.09
N PRO A 119 -2.47 -11.39 -12.00
CA PRO A 119 -1.48 -10.47 -12.52
C PRO A 119 -0.87 -9.61 -11.40
N MET A 120 0.46 -9.56 -11.34
CA MET A 120 1.19 -8.85 -10.29
C MET A 120 2.42 -8.14 -10.84
N ARG A 121 2.75 -6.98 -10.25
CA ARG A 121 3.96 -6.22 -10.56
C ARG A 121 4.55 -5.60 -9.30
N SER A 122 5.85 -5.76 -9.13
CA SER A 122 6.66 -5.01 -8.16
C SER A 122 7.36 -3.83 -8.85
N ASN A 123 7.63 -2.78 -8.09
CA ASN A 123 8.44 -1.64 -8.53
C ASN A 123 9.70 -1.54 -7.67
N SER A 124 10.80 -1.08 -8.27
CA SER A 124 12.07 -0.90 -7.57
C SER A 124 11.96 0.18 -6.49
N PRO A 125 12.76 0.06 -5.41
CA PRO A 125 12.89 1.12 -4.41
C PRO A 125 13.24 2.46 -5.04
N GLN A 126 12.66 3.55 -4.53
CA GLN A 126 12.86 4.88 -5.07
C GLN A 126 12.59 5.99 -4.05
N THR A 127 13.16 7.15 -4.30
CA THR A 127 12.82 8.36 -3.56
C THR A 127 11.98 9.28 -4.45
N LEU A 128 10.81 9.67 -3.96
CA LEU A 128 9.93 10.60 -4.67
C LEU A 128 10.41 12.04 -4.48
N PRO A 129 10.34 12.89 -5.51
CA PRO A 129 10.70 14.31 -5.37
C PRO A 129 9.68 15.08 -4.53
N ARG A 130 8.42 14.63 -4.48
CA ARG A 130 7.29 15.34 -3.86
C ARG A 130 6.42 14.40 -3.02
N TYR A 131 5.78 14.96 -2.00
CA TYR A 131 4.65 14.33 -1.31
C TYR A 131 3.39 14.40 -2.20
N GLY A 132 2.40 13.57 -1.91
CA GLY A 132 1.14 13.53 -2.63
C GLY A 132 0.56 12.13 -2.71
N LYS A 133 0.45 11.54 -3.89
CA LYS A 133 -0.15 10.21 -4.11
C LYS A 133 0.78 9.28 -4.86
N ALA A 134 0.77 8.01 -4.47
CA ALA A 134 1.30 6.89 -5.24
C ALA A 134 0.14 5.95 -5.57
N CYS A 135 -0.13 5.76 -6.84
CA CYS A 135 -1.22 4.92 -7.34
C CYS A 135 -0.68 3.76 -8.15
N ALA A 136 -1.36 2.63 -8.07
CA ALA A 136 -1.23 1.52 -9.01
C ALA A 136 -2.50 1.41 -9.85
N SER A 137 -2.38 1.10 -11.13
CA SER A 137 -3.51 0.95 -12.06
C SER A 137 -3.35 -0.29 -12.90
N LEU A 138 -4.37 -1.13 -12.95
CA LEU A 138 -4.45 -2.30 -13.83
C LEU A 138 -5.09 -1.90 -15.16
N TYR A 139 -4.43 -2.30 -16.24
CA TYR A 139 -4.94 -2.20 -17.60
C TYR A 139 -5.11 -3.59 -18.19
N VAL A 140 -6.20 -3.81 -18.93
CA VAL A 140 -6.46 -5.02 -19.69
C VAL A 140 -6.84 -4.58 -21.11
N THR A 141 -6.15 -5.11 -22.11
CA THR A 141 -6.31 -4.71 -23.52
C THR A 141 -6.23 -3.18 -23.73
N GLY A 142 -5.33 -2.51 -22.99
CA GLY A 142 -5.14 -1.06 -23.05
C GLY A 142 -6.14 -0.22 -22.26
N VAL A 143 -7.22 -0.80 -21.76
CA VAL A 143 -8.26 -0.11 -20.96
C VAL A 143 -7.94 -0.21 -19.48
N ARG A 144 -7.95 0.95 -18.76
CA ARG A 144 -7.79 0.96 -17.30
C ARG A 144 -9.06 0.39 -16.64
N ARG A 145 -8.89 -0.66 -15.85
CA ARG A 145 -9.99 -1.38 -15.19
C ARG A 145 -10.18 -1.00 -13.73
N VAL A 146 -9.08 -0.75 -13.02
CA VAL A 146 -9.11 -0.40 -11.60
C VAL A 146 -7.85 0.40 -11.24
N SER A 147 -7.93 1.19 -10.17
CA SER A 147 -6.80 1.91 -9.60
C SER A 147 -6.92 1.96 -8.08
N GLN A 148 -5.79 1.78 -7.38
CA GLN A 148 -5.68 1.91 -5.93
C GLN A 148 -4.55 2.88 -5.60
N CYS A 149 -4.83 3.84 -4.73
CA CYS A 149 -3.89 4.91 -4.37
C CYS A 149 -3.65 4.97 -2.85
N HIS A 150 -2.43 5.40 -2.50
CA HIS A 150 -2.04 5.76 -1.14
C HIS A 150 -1.54 7.18 -1.08
N HIS A 151 -1.80 7.89 0.02
CA HIS A 151 -1.22 9.18 0.29
C HIS A 151 0.19 9.03 0.85
N ILE A 152 1.13 9.78 0.29
CA ILE A 152 2.51 9.90 0.74
C ILE A 152 2.62 11.22 1.49
N THR A 153 2.71 11.13 2.81
CA THR A 153 2.78 12.26 3.73
C THR A 153 4.12 12.28 4.48
N LYS A 154 4.35 13.37 5.23
CA LYS A 154 5.50 13.49 6.14
C LYS A 154 5.44 12.47 7.24
#